data_4c9032c1d4e818f7e4c3cad22bc7a64c
#
_entry.id   4c9032c1d4e818f7e4c3cad22bc7a64c
#
_cell.length_a   1.000
_cell.length_b   1.000
_cell.length_c   1.000
_cell.angle_alpha   90.00
_cell.angle_beta   90.00
_cell.angle_gamma   90.00
#
_symmetry.space_group_name_H-M   'P 1'
#
loop_
_entity.id
_entity.type
_entity.pdbx_description
1 polymer ?
#
loop_
_entity_poly.entity_id
_entity_poly.type
_entity_poly.pdbx_seq_one_letter_code
_entity_poly.pdbx_strand_id
1 'polypeptide(L)'
;MIKRYTRKEMGELWSLQNEFQTMLDVEIAACEAMAELGEIPKEALKNIKEKSSFTVERIAEIEKETNHDIIAFVTAVQENVGEGGQYIHKGLTSSDVKDTALALMMKKSAEIILEDLKKLSEILLKKAKEHKYTLCIGRTHGIHAEPMTLGLKFILWFDETERNIKRIERAKETISVGKLSGAVGTYSNINPKIEELVCKKLGLKADKISTQIIQRDRHAEYLTSLSIVASSLEKFATEIRNLQRTDLREAEEYFSEKQKGSSAMPHKRNPITCERISGLARLVRANALASLENITLWHERDISHSSVERVILPDSTITVDYCLNKFTEIVNKLLIYPQNMKNNLEKTGGLIFSQRILISLVSKGISRNDAYLWVQRNAMKRWLNNEDFKENIHKDEDIKKYLSDKEINDCFDYEYYLRNVDLIMKRFGI
;
A
#
# COMPACT_ATOMS: atom_id res chain seq x y z
N MET A 1 -16.85 4.04 0.75
CA MET A 1 -16.06 4.81 1.76
C MET A 1 -16.68 6.17 2.03
N ILE A 2 -16.49 6.76 3.22
CA ILE A 2 -17.05 8.09 3.55
C ILE A 2 -16.24 9.22 2.87
N LYS A 3 -16.91 10.33 2.55
CA LYS A 3 -16.30 11.50 1.86
C LYS A 3 -15.00 12.00 2.50
N ARG A 4 -14.87 11.91 3.84
CA ARG A 4 -13.69 12.34 4.60
C ARG A 4 -12.40 11.64 4.17
N TYR A 5 -12.47 10.38 3.72
CA TYR A 5 -11.34 9.55 3.34
C TYR A 5 -11.27 9.28 1.84
N THR A 6 -12.07 10.01 1.05
CA THR A 6 -12.15 9.85 -0.40
C THR A 6 -11.45 11.02 -1.08
N ARG A 7 -10.38 10.75 -1.82
CA ARG A 7 -9.77 11.74 -2.71
C ARG A 7 -10.58 11.84 -3.99
N LYS A 8 -10.55 13.01 -4.62
CA LYS A 8 -11.43 13.34 -5.75
C LYS A 8 -11.31 12.33 -6.88
N GLU A 9 -10.10 12.07 -7.37
CA GLU A 9 -9.87 11.21 -8.54
C GLU A 9 -10.35 9.78 -8.31
N MET A 10 -9.99 9.17 -7.16
CA MET A 10 -10.42 7.82 -6.83
C MET A 10 -11.92 7.75 -6.53
N GLY A 11 -12.50 8.81 -5.95
CA GLY A 11 -13.94 8.90 -5.69
C GLY A 11 -14.77 9.04 -6.98
N GLU A 12 -14.28 9.80 -7.96
CA GLU A 12 -14.90 9.91 -9.29
C GLU A 12 -14.85 8.59 -10.04
N LEU A 13 -13.74 7.86 -9.96
CA LEU A 13 -13.58 6.53 -10.57
C LEU A 13 -14.66 5.53 -10.10
N TRP A 14 -15.01 5.56 -8.82
CA TRP A 14 -16.00 4.65 -8.22
C TRP A 14 -17.41 5.27 -8.11
N SER A 15 -17.68 6.37 -8.83
CA SER A 15 -19.03 6.94 -8.90
C SER A 15 -19.94 6.11 -9.80
N LEU A 16 -21.25 6.10 -9.51
CA LEU A 16 -22.24 5.44 -10.38
C LEU A 16 -22.20 5.98 -11.81
N GLN A 17 -21.97 7.28 -11.97
CA GLN A 17 -21.85 7.90 -13.29
C GLN A 17 -20.68 7.27 -14.09
N ASN A 18 -19.52 7.08 -13.45
CA ASN A 18 -18.36 6.48 -14.13
C ASN A 18 -18.52 4.96 -14.32
N GLU A 19 -19.18 4.27 -13.39
CA GLU A 19 -19.50 2.84 -13.53
C GLU A 19 -20.37 2.61 -14.78
N PHE A 20 -21.49 3.32 -14.91
CA PHE A 20 -22.35 3.22 -16.10
C PHE A 20 -21.68 3.73 -17.38
N GLN A 21 -20.86 4.77 -17.30
CA GLN A 21 -20.08 5.22 -18.46
C GLN A 21 -19.11 4.13 -18.92
N THR A 22 -18.41 3.48 -18.01
CA THR A 22 -17.49 2.40 -18.37
C THR A 22 -18.24 1.18 -18.95
N MET A 23 -19.45 0.87 -18.45
CA MET A 23 -20.30 -0.15 -19.05
C MET A 23 -20.75 0.26 -20.47
N LEU A 24 -21.09 1.52 -20.71
CA LEU A 24 -21.44 2.03 -22.01
C LEU A 24 -20.28 1.93 -23.00
N ASP A 25 -19.07 2.22 -22.54
CA ASP A 25 -17.86 2.09 -23.35
C ASP A 25 -17.62 0.62 -23.80
N VAL A 26 -17.92 -0.35 -22.93
CA VAL A 26 -17.89 -1.78 -23.28
C VAL A 26 -18.94 -2.14 -24.31
N GLU A 27 -20.19 -1.69 -24.14
CA GLU A 27 -21.29 -1.94 -25.10
C GLU A 27 -21.01 -1.33 -26.48
N ILE A 28 -20.54 -0.08 -26.51
CA ILE A 28 -20.14 0.57 -27.77
C ILE A 28 -19.01 -0.18 -28.44
N ALA A 29 -17.98 -0.61 -27.68
CA ALA A 29 -16.88 -1.39 -28.22
C ALA A 29 -17.33 -2.74 -28.78
N ALA A 30 -18.31 -3.39 -28.14
CA ALA A 30 -18.93 -4.61 -28.64
C ALA A 30 -19.68 -4.37 -29.96
N CYS A 31 -20.48 -3.31 -30.05
CA CYS A 31 -21.18 -2.94 -31.30
C CYS A 31 -20.19 -2.58 -32.41
N GLU A 32 -19.09 -1.91 -32.13
CA GLU A 32 -18.02 -1.63 -33.11
C GLU A 32 -17.39 -2.92 -33.65
N ALA A 33 -17.05 -3.86 -32.77
CA ALA A 33 -16.52 -5.16 -33.15
C ALA A 33 -17.52 -5.97 -34.02
N MET A 34 -18.80 -5.96 -33.64
CA MET A 34 -19.88 -6.60 -34.43
C MET A 34 -20.04 -5.97 -35.81
N ALA A 35 -19.96 -4.64 -35.91
CA ALA A 35 -20.02 -3.95 -37.20
C ALA A 35 -18.80 -4.22 -38.09
N GLU A 36 -17.60 -4.32 -37.51
CA GLU A 36 -16.39 -4.70 -38.18
C GLU A 36 -16.49 -6.12 -38.81
N LEU A 37 -17.14 -7.04 -38.09
CA LEU A 37 -17.39 -8.42 -38.56
C LEU A 37 -18.63 -8.55 -39.45
N GLY A 38 -19.37 -7.44 -39.70
CA GLY A 38 -20.58 -7.45 -40.54
C GLY A 38 -21.82 -8.04 -39.84
N GLU A 39 -21.81 -8.22 -38.50
CA GLU A 39 -22.92 -8.78 -37.72
C GLU A 39 -24.03 -7.76 -37.40
N ILE A 40 -23.71 -6.46 -37.52
CA ILE A 40 -24.67 -5.36 -37.43
C ILE A 40 -24.45 -4.32 -38.53
N PRO A 41 -25.49 -3.61 -38.97
CA PRO A 41 -25.37 -2.56 -40.00
C PRO A 41 -24.49 -1.39 -39.52
N LYS A 42 -23.68 -0.85 -40.43
CA LYS A 42 -22.83 0.33 -40.14
C LYS A 42 -23.67 1.56 -39.72
N GLU A 43 -24.86 1.73 -40.31
CA GLU A 43 -25.75 2.82 -39.94
C GLU A 43 -26.28 2.69 -38.50
N ALA A 44 -26.57 1.46 -38.06
CA ALA A 44 -26.93 1.21 -36.67
C ALA A 44 -25.77 1.57 -35.70
N LEU A 45 -24.53 1.19 -36.06
CA LEU A 45 -23.34 1.59 -35.27
C LEU A 45 -23.20 3.11 -35.19
N LYS A 46 -23.42 3.82 -36.29
CA LYS A 46 -23.36 5.29 -36.34
C LYS A 46 -24.35 5.88 -35.35
N ASN A 47 -25.63 5.45 -35.40
CA ASN A 47 -26.65 5.90 -34.47
C ASN A 47 -26.29 5.59 -33.00
N ILE A 48 -25.80 4.40 -32.72
CA ILE A 48 -25.33 4.01 -31.37
C ILE A 48 -24.25 4.98 -30.89
N LYS A 49 -23.23 5.25 -31.69
CA LYS A 49 -22.12 6.14 -31.29
C LYS A 49 -22.53 7.58 -31.07
N GLU A 50 -23.46 8.09 -31.87
CA GLU A 50 -23.91 9.50 -31.81
C GLU A 50 -24.93 9.76 -30.70
N LYS A 51 -25.79 8.77 -30.38
CA LYS A 51 -26.95 8.96 -29.51
C LYS A 51 -26.88 8.23 -28.18
N SER A 52 -25.93 7.28 -28.00
CA SER A 52 -25.82 6.55 -26.73
C SER A 52 -25.57 7.51 -25.59
N SER A 53 -26.48 7.55 -24.69
CA SER A 53 -26.43 8.37 -23.47
C SER A 53 -27.33 7.77 -22.41
N PHE A 54 -27.14 8.18 -21.17
CA PHE A 54 -27.99 7.79 -20.03
C PHE A 54 -27.95 8.88 -18.96
N THR A 55 -28.93 8.82 -18.06
CA THR A 55 -28.84 9.49 -16.75
C THR A 55 -28.97 8.46 -15.66
N VAL A 56 -28.23 8.65 -14.55
CA VAL A 56 -28.28 7.73 -13.40
C VAL A 56 -29.70 7.65 -12.82
N GLU A 57 -30.39 8.77 -12.82
CA GLU A 57 -31.77 8.87 -12.35
C GLU A 57 -32.73 8.01 -13.20
N ARG A 58 -32.61 8.05 -14.54
CA ARG A 58 -33.46 7.23 -15.42
C ARG A 58 -33.20 5.74 -15.25
N ILE A 59 -31.92 5.34 -15.11
CA ILE A 59 -31.56 3.94 -14.82
C ILE A 59 -32.23 3.51 -13.50
N ALA A 60 -32.11 4.32 -12.45
CA ALA A 60 -32.71 4.00 -11.14
C ALA A 60 -34.25 3.92 -11.18
N GLU A 61 -34.92 4.72 -12.01
CA GLU A 61 -36.36 4.62 -12.23
C GLU A 61 -36.76 3.27 -12.87
N ILE A 62 -36.08 2.89 -13.96
CA ILE A 62 -36.33 1.61 -14.65
C ILE A 62 -35.99 0.41 -13.74
N GLU A 63 -34.92 0.51 -12.94
CA GLU A 63 -34.51 -0.56 -12.03
C GLU A 63 -35.57 -0.84 -10.96
N LYS A 64 -36.32 0.18 -10.47
CA LYS A 64 -37.41 -0.02 -9.52
C LYS A 64 -38.54 -0.91 -10.08
N GLU A 65 -38.73 -0.91 -11.39
CA GLU A 65 -39.75 -1.73 -12.06
C GLU A 65 -39.20 -3.11 -12.43
N THR A 66 -37.98 -3.14 -12.97
CA THR A 66 -37.36 -4.37 -13.51
C THR A 66 -36.68 -5.22 -12.44
N ASN A 67 -36.28 -4.64 -11.30
CA ASN A 67 -35.46 -5.24 -10.27
C ASN A 67 -34.14 -5.86 -10.83
N HIS A 68 -33.61 -5.25 -11.90
CA HIS A 68 -32.40 -5.72 -12.58
C HIS A 68 -31.59 -4.56 -13.14
N ASP A 69 -30.40 -4.34 -12.56
CA ASP A 69 -29.53 -3.19 -12.84
C ASP A 69 -29.07 -3.11 -14.32
N ILE A 70 -28.63 -4.21 -14.92
CA ILE A 70 -28.16 -4.21 -16.31
C ILE A 70 -29.31 -4.07 -17.31
N ILE A 71 -30.45 -4.68 -17.05
CA ILE A 71 -31.62 -4.48 -17.91
C ILE A 71 -32.02 -3.01 -17.87
N ALA A 72 -32.05 -2.38 -16.68
CA ALA A 72 -32.35 -0.97 -16.54
C ALA A 72 -31.36 -0.08 -17.29
N PHE A 73 -30.06 -0.35 -17.17
CA PHE A 73 -29.03 0.38 -17.89
C PHE A 73 -29.18 0.24 -19.42
N VAL A 74 -29.29 -0.98 -19.93
CA VAL A 74 -29.44 -1.25 -21.37
C VAL A 74 -30.70 -0.57 -21.92
N THR A 75 -31.85 -0.66 -21.20
CA THR A 75 -33.10 -0.02 -21.59
C THR A 75 -32.93 1.50 -21.65
N ALA A 76 -32.34 2.13 -20.65
CA ALA A 76 -32.11 3.57 -20.64
C ALA A 76 -31.25 4.05 -21.84
N VAL A 77 -30.23 3.28 -22.20
CA VAL A 77 -29.40 3.59 -23.37
C VAL A 77 -30.17 3.39 -24.68
N GLN A 78 -30.94 2.29 -24.80
CA GLN A 78 -31.75 1.99 -26.00
C GLN A 78 -32.84 3.04 -26.25
N GLU A 79 -33.46 3.59 -25.20
CA GLU A 79 -34.44 4.68 -25.30
C GLU A 79 -33.85 5.91 -26.02
N ASN A 80 -32.57 6.24 -25.74
CA ASN A 80 -31.89 7.38 -26.35
C ASN A 80 -31.41 7.12 -27.78
N VAL A 81 -30.97 5.88 -28.06
CA VAL A 81 -30.45 5.49 -29.39
C VAL A 81 -31.58 5.40 -30.41
N GLY A 82 -32.73 4.86 -30.03
CA GLY A 82 -33.87 4.62 -30.94
C GLY A 82 -33.53 3.55 -32.00
N GLU A 83 -33.59 3.90 -33.28
CA GLU A 83 -33.27 2.98 -34.38
C GLU A 83 -31.79 2.54 -34.30
N GLY A 84 -31.57 1.24 -34.25
CA GLY A 84 -30.27 0.62 -34.02
C GLY A 84 -30.03 0.20 -32.55
N GLY A 85 -30.82 0.68 -31.58
CA GLY A 85 -30.72 0.34 -30.16
C GLY A 85 -30.85 -1.17 -29.87
N GLN A 86 -31.61 -1.89 -30.73
CA GLN A 86 -31.77 -3.36 -30.61
C GLN A 86 -30.47 -4.17 -30.72
N TYR A 87 -29.38 -3.55 -31.17
CA TYR A 87 -28.06 -4.20 -31.25
C TYR A 87 -27.23 -4.01 -30.00
N ILE A 88 -27.60 -3.12 -29.08
CA ILE A 88 -26.96 -2.98 -27.78
C ILE A 88 -27.28 -4.22 -26.96
N HIS A 89 -26.26 -4.81 -26.33
CA HIS A 89 -26.36 -6.06 -25.54
C HIS A 89 -26.69 -7.32 -26.38
N LYS A 90 -26.55 -7.26 -27.71
CA LYS A 90 -26.85 -8.41 -28.59
C LYS A 90 -25.89 -9.57 -28.32
N GLY A 91 -26.43 -10.71 -27.88
CA GLY A 91 -25.69 -11.92 -27.61
C GLY A 91 -24.84 -11.92 -26.33
N LEU A 92 -24.80 -10.79 -25.60
CA LEU A 92 -24.07 -10.64 -24.35
C LEU A 92 -24.88 -11.12 -23.15
N THR A 93 -24.19 -11.41 -22.07
CA THR A 93 -24.76 -11.53 -20.73
C THR A 93 -24.31 -10.35 -19.86
N SER A 94 -25.04 -10.07 -18.77
CA SER A 94 -24.75 -8.95 -17.87
C SER A 94 -23.29 -8.91 -17.42
N SER A 95 -22.68 -10.07 -17.15
CA SER A 95 -21.29 -10.14 -16.69
C SER A 95 -20.27 -9.88 -17.79
N ASP A 96 -20.61 -10.03 -19.08
CA ASP A 96 -19.73 -9.63 -20.18
C ASP A 96 -19.44 -8.12 -20.10
N VAL A 97 -20.45 -7.33 -19.75
CA VAL A 97 -20.34 -5.88 -19.60
C VAL A 97 -19.80 -5.49 -18.22
N LYS A 98 -20.39 -6.04 -17.15
CA LYS A 98 -20.03 -5.67 -15.77
C LYS A 98 -18.60 -6.05 -15.40
N ASP A 99 -18.17 -7.28 -15.68
CA ASP A 99 -16.83 -7.75 -15.31
C ASP A 99 -15.75 -7.04 -16.15
N THR A 100 -16.02 -6.79 -17.43
CA THR A 100 -15.10 -6.07 -18.31
C THR A 100 -14.98 -4.59 -17.89
N ALA A 101 -16.11 -3.94 -17.54
CA ALA A 101 -16.10 -2.59 -16.99
C ALA A 101 -15.39 -2.52 -15.63
N LEU A 102 -15.66 -3.49 -14.74
CA LEU A 102 -14.98 -3.58 -13.45
C LEU A 102 -13.47 -3.77 -13.61
N ALA A 103 -13.02 -4.58 -14.57
CA ALA A 103 -11.60 -4.75 -14.89
C ALA A 103 -10.94 -3.42 -15.31
N LEU A 104 -11.63 -2.58 -16.10
CA LEU A 104 -11.15 -1.25 -16.46
C LEU A 104 -11.04 -0.33 -15.24
N MET A 105 -12.03 -0.33 -14.38
CA MET A 105 -12.04 0.48 -13.16
C MET A 105 -10.96 0.02 -12.16
N MET A 106 -10.78 -1.28 -11.96
CA MET A 106 -9.71 -1.83 -11.12
C MET A 106 -8.32 -1.51 -11.70
N LYS A 107 -8.14 -1.64 -13.01
CA LYS A 107 -6.89 -1.26 -13.69
C LYS A 107 -6.56 0.21 -13.45
N LYS A 108 -7.55 1.11 -13.61
CA LYS A 108 -7.35 2.55 -13.36
C LYS A 108 -7.05 2.84 -11.90
N SER A 109 -7.74 2.19 -10.97
CA SER A 109 -7.46 2.33 -9.53
C SER A 109 -6.02 1.88 -9.18
N ALA A 110 -5.55 0.79 -9.79
CA ALA A 110 -4.18 0.31 -9.61
C ALA A 110 -3.14 1.32 -10.16
N GLU A 111 -3.44 2.00 -11.27
CA GLU A 111 -2.58 3.06 -11.84
C GLU A 111 -2.45 4.25 -10.89
N ILE A 112 -3.56 4.71 -10.30
CA ILE A 112 -3.54 5.80 -9.28
C ILE A 112 -2.68 5.39 -8.07
N ILE A 113 -2.87 4.17 -7.56
CA ILE A 113 -2.10 3.65 -6.42
C ILE A 113 -0.62 3.51 -6.76
N LEU A 114 -0.26 3.10 -7.99
CA LEU A 114 1.13 3.03 -8.43
C LEU A 114 1.79 4.40 -8.48
N GLU A 115 1.08 5.44 -8.93
CA GLU A 115 1.59 6.81 -8.90
C GLU A 115 1.85 7.28 -7.46
N ASP A 116 0.94 7.00 -6.54
CA ASP A 116 1.11 7.38 -5.13
C ASP A 116 2.26 6.60 -4.46
N LEU A 117 2.43 5.31 -4.77
CA LEU A 117 3.57 4.52 -4.30
C LEU A 117 4.91 5.06 -4.83
N LYS A 118 4.98 5.47 -6.09
CA LYS A 118 6.18 6.07 -6.69
C LYS A 118 6.53 7.40 -6.00
N LYS A 119 5.54 8.25 -5.74
CA LYS A 119 5.73 9.51 -4.98
C LYS A 119 6.25 9.24 -3.57
N LEU A 120 5.71 8.24 -2.88
CA LEU A 120 6.21 7.83 -1.56
C LEU A 120 7.65 7.33 -1.63
N SER A 121 7.97 6.49 -2.61
CA SER A 121 9.31 5.95 -2.84
C SER A 121 10.36 7.07 -3.02
N GLU A 122 10.06 8.05 -3.88
CA GLU A 122 10.94 9.20 -4.13
C GLU A 122 11.23 10.00 -2.84
N ILE A 123 10.21 10.24 -2.02
CA ILE A 123 10.35 10.97 -0.77
C ILE A 123 11.15 10.16 0.26
N LEU A 124 10.91 8.86 0.37
CA LEU A 124 11.68 7.99 1.26
C LEU A 124 13.16 7.95 0.87
N LEU A 125 13.46 7.86 -0.43
CA LEU A 125 14.83 7.90 -0.94
C LEU A 125 15.51 9.24 -0.63
N LYS A 126 14.79 10.35 -0.81
CA LYS A 126 15.27 11.70 -0.44
C LYS A 126 15.58 11.77 1.05
N LYS A 127 14.67 11.32 1.92
CA LYS A 127 14.87 11.30 3.37
C LYS A 127 16.00 10.38 3.80
N ALA A 128 16.18 9.24 3.14
CA ALA A 128 17.32 8.35 3.39
C ALA A 128 18.66 9.05 3.11
N LYS A 129 18.76 9.81 2.02
CA LYS A 129 19.94 10.62 1.68
C LYS A 129 20.19 11.74 2.69
N GLU A 130 19.14 12.51 3.01
CA GLU A 130 19.19 13.64 3.94
C GLU A 130 19.69 13.20 5.34
N HIS A 131 19.25 12.03 5.80
CA HIS A 131 19.55 11.51 7.14
C HIS A 131 20.54 10.35 7.14
N LYS A 132 21.35 10.22 6.11
CA LYS A 132 22.33 9.14 5.94
C LYS A 132 23.20 8.93 7.17
N TYR A 133 23.63 9.99 7.81
CA TYR A 133 24.49 9.98 9.00
C TYR A 133 23.82 10.53 10.26
N THR A 134 22.51 10.77 10.24
CA THR A 134 21.79 11.19 11.46
C THR A 134 21.74 10.02 12.45
N LEU A 135 22.57 10.09 13.47
CA LEU A 135 22.78 9.04 14.46
C LEU A 135 21.54 8.87 15.35
N CYS A 136 21.11 7.65 15.54
CA CYS A 136 20.02 7.28 16.45
C CYS A 136 20.28 5.90 17.07
N ILE A 137 19.50 5.56 18.10
CA ILE A 137 19.59 4.23 18.70
C ILE A 137 18.64 3.23 18.02
N GLY A 138 19.17 2.10 17.61
CA GLY A 138 18.39 0.93 17.24
C GLY A 138 17.80 0.27 18.47
N ARG A 139 16.51 -0.09 18.42
CA ARG A 139 15.80 -0.75 19.52
C ARG A 139 15.27 -2.10 19.08
N THR A 140 15.50 -3.12 19.92
CA THR A 140 14.86 -4.43 19.81
C THR A 140 14.08 -4.69 21.10
N HIS A 141 12.91 -5.28 21.01
CA HIS A 141 12.02 -5.48 22.17
C HIS A 141 11.69 -4.17 22.94
N GLY A 142 11.81 -3.01 22.30
CA GLY A 142 11.68 -1.70 22.96
C GLY A 142 12.91 -1.25 23.76
N ILE A 143 13.99 -2.05 23.81
CA ILE A 143 15.22 -1.80 24.56
C ILE A 143 16.31 -1.30 23.62
N HIS A 144 17.21 -0.44 24.11
CA HIS A 144 18.36 0.04 23.37
C HIS A 144 19.28 -1.11 22.98
N ALA A 145 19.59 -1.25 21.69
CA ALA A 145 20.51 -2.24 21.16
C ALA A 145 21.81 -1.56 20.73
N GLU A 146 21.92 -1.18 19.47
CA GLU A 146 23.14 -0.60 18.90
C GLU A 146 22.87 0.74 18.19
N PRO A 147 23.88 1.61 18.10
CA PRO A 147 23.80 2.80 17.27
C PRO A 147 23.53 2.47 15.79
N MET A 148 22.69 3.24 15.18
CA MET A 148 22.40 3.17 13.75
C MET A 148 22.10 4.58 13.20
N THR A 149 21.75 4.72 11.92
CA THR A 149 21.32 6.00 11.39
C THR A 149 19.83 6.02 11.04
N LEU A 150 19.22 7.19 11.11
CA LEU A 150 17.84 7.40 10.69
C LEU A 150 17.67 7.13 9.19
N GLY A 151 18.70 7.42 8.38
CA GLY A 151 18.70 7.11 6.95
C GLY A 151 18.52 5.62 6.67
N LEU A 152 19.06 4.73 7.52
CA LEU A 152 18.85 3.28 7.40
C LEU A 152 17.39 2.88 7.66
N LYS A 153 16.65 3.60 8.50
CA LYS A 153 15.19 3.37 8.67
C LYS A 153 14.43 3.75 7.40
N PHE A 154 14.73 4.91 6.80
CA PHE A 154 14.07 5.35 5.57
C PHE A 154 14.40 4.47 4.37
N ILE A 155 15.65 3.99 4.24
CA ILE A 155 16.02 3.11 3.13
C ILE A 155 15.34 1.73 3.23
N LEU A 156 15.12 1.23 4.46
CA LEU A 156 14.32 0.02 4.68
C LEU A 156 12.88 0.20 4.20
N TRP A 157 12.26 1.35 4.48
CA TRP A 157 10.90 1.66 4.01
C TRP A 157 10.83 1.87 2.51
N PHE A 158 11.87 2.50 1.94
CA PHE A 158 12.02 2.64 0.49
C PHE A 158 12.04 1.26 -0.19
N ASP A 159 12.90 0.35 0.24
CA ASP A 159 13.04 -0.99 -0.34
C ASP A 159 11.74 -1.81 -0.24
N GLU A 160 11.00 -1.66 0.86
CA GLU A 160 9.68 -2.27 1.02
C GLU A 160 8.62 -1.64 0.09
N THR A 161 8.68 -0.33 -0.11
CA THR A 161 7.81 0.38 -1.05
C THR A 161 8.06 -0.05 -2.49
N GLU A 162 9.32 -0.23 -2.89
CA GLU A 162 9.69 -0.78 -4.20
C GLU A 162 9.13 -2.21 -4.42
N ARG A 163 9.12 -3.05 -3.39
CA ARG A 163 8.45 -4.36 -3.47
C ARG A 163 6.93 -4.23 -3.59
N ASN A 164 6.33 -3.23 -2.96
CA ASN A 164 4.90 -2.96 -3.08
C ASN A 164 4.53 -2.46 -4.48
N ILE A 165 5.35 -1.61 -5.11
CA ILE A 165 5.18 -1.20 -6.51
C ILE A 165 5.10 -2.43 -7.41
N LYS A 166 6.07 -3.34 -7.32
CA LYS A 166 6.09 -4.58 -8.11
C LYS A 166 4.87 -5.47 -7.87
N ARG A 167 4.38 -5.55 -6.62
CA ARG A 167 3.15 -6.30 -6.29
C ARG A 167 1.93 -5.72 -6.99
N ILE A 168 1.76 -4.41 -6.93
CA ILE A 168 0.62 -3.75 -7.56
C ILE A 168 0.73 -3.78 -9.09
N GLU A 169 1.93 -3.67 -9.67
CA GLU A 169 2.15 -3.86 -11.11
C GLU A 169 1.70 -5.24 -11.56
N ARG A 170 2.11 -6.30 -10.84
CA ARG A 170 1.68 -7.68 -11.12
C ARG A 170 0.18 -7.85 -10.95
N ALA A 171 -0.38 -7.38 -9.84
CA ALA A 171 -1.82 -7.46 -9.59
C ALA A 171 -2.62 -6.70 -10.65
N LYS A 172 -2.15 -5.52 -11.10
CA LYS A 172 -2.74 -4.76 -12.21
C LYS A 172 -2.75 -5.60 -13.49
N GLU A 173 -1.67 -6.31 -13.80
CA GLU A 173 -1.63 -7.19 -14.97
C GLU A 173 -2.65 -8.33 -14.85
N THR A 174 -2.76 -8.95 -13.66
CA THR A 174 -3.67 -10.05 -13.36
C THR A 174 -5.14 -9.65 -13.52
N ILE A 175 -5.53 -8.45 -13.07
CA ILE A 175 -6.92 -7.95 -13.18
C ILE A 175 -7.25 -7.29 -14.52
N SER A 176 -6.25 -7.01 -15.39
CA SER A 176 -6.47 -6.32 -16.66
C SER A 176 -6.94 -7.28 -17.76
N VAL A 177 -7.98 -8.04 -17.49
CA VAL A 177 -8.62 -8.98 -18.43
C VAL A 177 -10.08 -8.65 -18.60
N GLY A 178 -10.59 -8.82 -19.82
CA GLY A 178 -12.02 -8.70 -20.13
C GLY A 178 -12.57 -10.02 -20.65
N LYS A 179 -13.88 -10.17 -20.64
CA LYS A 179 -14.59 -11.32 -21.17
C LYS A 179 -15.85 -10.88 -21.89
N LEU A 180 -16.11 -11.46 -23.08
CA LEU A 180 -17.37 -11.38 -23.82
C LEU A 180 -17.67 -12.78 -24.38
N SER A 181 -17.92 -13.73 -23.49
CA SER A 181 -18.03 -15.18 -23.80
C SER A 181 -19.42 -15.76 -23.55
N GLY A 182 -20.37 -14.88 -23.17
CA GLY A 182 -21.77 -15.27 -22.95
C GLY A 182 -22.03 -15.89 -21.57
N ALA A 183 -23.21 -16.47 -21.41
CA ALA A 183 -23.81 -16.85 -20.14
C ALA A 183 -23.03 -17.90 -19.34
N VAL A 184 -22.22 -18.75 -19.99
CA VAL A 184 -21.45 -19.82 -19.35
C VAL A 184 -20.01 -19.94 -19.95
N GLY A 185 -19.55 -18.95 -20.69
CA GLY A 185 -18.20 -18.92 -21.22
C GLY A 185 -17.97 -19.73 -22.51
N THR A 186 -19.03 -20.13 -23.20
CA THR A 186 -18.96 -21.03 -24.39
C THR A 186 -19.10 -20.32 -25.72
N TYR A 187 -19.29 -19.01 -25.73
CA TYR A 187 -19.54 -18.19 -26.94
C TYR A 187 -20.75 -18.62 -27.76
N SER A 188 -21.75 -19.25 -27.16
CA SER A 188 -22.90 -19.81 -27.88
C SER A 188 -23.66 -18.81 -28.74
N ASN A 189 -23.69 -17.54 -28.37
CA ASN A 189 -24.47 -16.50 -29.04
C ASN A 189 -23.62 -15.28 -29.46
N ILE A 190 -22.29 -15.39 -29.37
CA ILE A 190 -21.35 -14.31 -29.73
C ILE A 190 -20.12 -14.89 -30.41
N ASN A 191 -19.60 -14.22 -31.41
CA ASN A 191 -18.37 -14.61 -32.08
C ASN A 191 -17.17 -14.34 -31.17
N PRO A 192 -16.27 -15.33 -30.88
CA PRO A 192 -15.09 -15.13 -30.05
C PRO A 192 -14.18 -13.98 -30.53
N LYS A 193 -14.21 -13.66 -31.82
CA LYS A 193 -13.43 -12.55 -32.39
C LYS A 193 -13.86 -11.19 -31.83
N ILE A 194 -15.13 -11.05 -31.41
CA ILE A 194 -15.64 -9.83 -30.80
C ILE A 194 -14.92 -9.56 -29.48
N GLU A 195 -14.75 -10.58 -28.64
CA GLU A 195 -14.00 -10.45 -27.36
C GLU A 195 -12.58 -9.96 -27.59
N GLU A 196 -11.85 -10.55 -28.55
CA GLU A 196 -10.48 -10.14 -28.87
C GLU A 196 -10.42 -8.66 -29.30
N LEU A 197 -11.34 -8.24 -30.19
CA LEU A 197 -11.39 -6.88 -30.71
C LEU A 197 -11.74 -5.87 -29.59
N VAL A 198 -12.74 -6.18 -28.77
CA VAL A 198 -13.17 -5.34 -27.65
C VAL A 198 -12.06 -5.20 -26.63
N CYS A 199 -11.48 -6.31 -26.17
CA CYS A 199 -10.40 -6.28 -25.18
C CYS A 199 -9.20 -5.50 -25.70
N LYS A 200 -8.79 -5.71 -26.95
CA LYS A 200 -7.71 -4.94 -27.58
C LYS A 200 -8.01 -3.45 -27.60
N LYS A 201 -9.21 -3.06 -27.97
CA LYS A 201 -9.65 -1.65 -28.05
C LYS A 201 -9.66 -0.99 -26.68
N LEU A 202 -10.11 -1.68 -25.65
CA LEU A 202 -10.20 -1.20 -24.27
C LEU A 202 -8.86 -1.32 -23.51
N GLY A 203 -7.81 -1.84 -24.15
CA GLY A 203 -6.49 -2.03 -23.53
C GLY A 203 -6.48 -3.11 -22.45
N LEU A 204 -7.35 -4.10 -22.58
CA LEU A 204 -7.38 -5.32 -21.77
C LEU A 204 -6.83 -6.50 -22.54
N LYS A 205 -6.52 -7.60 -21.84
CA LYS A 205 -6.31 -8.91 -22.46
C LYS A 205 -7.64 -9.66 -22.46
N ALA A 206 -7.97 -10.39 -23.51
CA ALA A 206 -9.07 -11.34 -23.48
C ALA A 206 -8.73 -12.47 -22.48
N ASP A 207 -9.66 -12.86 -21.63
CA ASP A 207 -9.44 -13.99 -20.73
C ASP A 207 -9.31 -15.28 -21.56
N LYS A 208 -8.40 -16.16 -21.19
CA LYS A 208 -8.19 -17.42 -21.91
C LYS A 208 -9.37 -18.37 -21.78
N ILE A 209 -10.04 -18.32 -20.67
CA ILE A 209 -11.24 -19.07 -20.35
C ILE A 209 -11.97 -18.40 -19.19
N SER A 210 -13.27 -18.36 -19.28
CA SER A 210 -14.13 -17.84 -18.22
C SER A 210 -15.36 -18.76 -18.05
N THR A 211 -16.13 -18.51 -17.01
CA THR A 211 -17.50 -19.05 -16.87
C THR A 211 -18.50 -17.94 -17.28
N GLN A 212 -19.55 -17.72 -16.54
CA GLN A 212 -20.36 -16.51 -16.71
C GLN A 212 -19.55 -15.25 -16.32
N ILE A 213 -18.52 -15.41 -15.50
CA ILE A 213 -17.69 -14.36 -14.92
C ILE A 213 -16.21 -14.63 -15.13
N ILE A 214 -15.39 -13.55 -15.02
CA ILE A 214 -13.94 -13.66 -14.80
C ILE A 214 -13.68 -14.30 -13.43
N GLN A 215 -12.70 -15.18 -13.31
CA GLN A 215 -12.44 -15.88 -12.07
C GLN A 215 -11.98 -14.95 -10.94
N ARG A 216 -12.50 -15.13 -9.73
CA ARG A 216 -12.37 -14.20 -8.59
C ARG A 216 -11.04 -14.28 -7.85
N ASP A 217 -10.21 -15.30 -8.11
CA ASP A 217 -8.82 -15.34 -7.64
C ASP A 217 -8.02 -14.10 -8.10
N ARG A 218 -8.29 -13.56 -9.29
CA ARG A 218 -7.69 -12.31 -9.79
C ARG A 218 -8.03 -11.10 -8.90
N HIS A 219 -9.30 -10.98 -8.53
CA HIS A 219 -9.79 -9.91 -7.64
C HIS A 219 -9.20 -10.07 -6.23
N ALA A 220 -9.11 -11.32 -5.74
CA ALA A 220 -8.48 -11.64 -4.47
C ALA A 220 -6.98 -11.32 -4.46
N GLU A 221 -6.23 -11.61 -5.54
CA GLU A 221 -4.82 -11.21 -5.68
C GLU A 221 -4.67 -9.69 -5.59
N TYR A 222 -5.55 -8.93 -6.22
CA TYR A 222 -5.51 -7.47 -6.16
C TYR A 222 -5.75 -6.95 -4.73
N LEU A 223 -6.85 -7.38 -4.10
CA LEU A 223 -7.21 -6.93 -2.75
C LEU A 223 -6.20 -7.38 -1.68
N THR A 224 -5.64 -8.58 -1.80
CA THR A 224 -4.56 -9.04 -0.91
C THR A 224 -3.27 -8.24 -1.12
N SER A 225 -2.94 -7.86 -2.35
CA SER A 225 -1.82 -6.95 -2.64
C SER A 225 -2.03 -5.57 -2.00
N LEU A 226 -3.24 -5.01 -2.07
CA LEU A 226 -3.60 -3.77 -1.38
C LEU A 226 -3.47 -3.90 0.14
N SER A 227 -3.84 -5.06 0.70
CA SER A 227 -3.73 -5.30 2.15
C SER A 227 -2.28 -5.34 2.63
N ILE A 228 -1.34 -5.82 1.80
CA ILE A 228 0.10 -5.78 2.10
C ILE A 228 0.60 -4.32 2.07
N VAL A 229 0.19 -3.52 1.08
CA VAL A 229 0.51 -2.08 1.03
C VAL A 229 0.00 -1.37 2.29
N ALA A 230 -1.26 -1.58 2.66
CA ALA A 230 -1.84 -0.99 3.87
C ALA A 230 -1.11 -1.41 5.16
N SER A 231 -0.66 -2.67 5.23
CA SER A 231 0.11 -3.20 6.37
C SER A 231 1.52 -2.60 6.44
N SER A 232 2.17 -2.34 5.30
CA SER A 232 3.44 -1.60 5.24
C SER A 232 3.27 -0.17 5.77
N LEU A 233 2.22 0.53 5.34
CA LEU A 233 1.92 1.89 5.81
C LEU A 233 1.63 1.91 7.32
N GLU A 234 0.88 0.93 7.83
CA GLU A 234 0.65 0.80 9.28
C GLU A 234 1.95 0.60 10.05
N LYS A 235 2.85 -0.26 9.56
CA LYS A 235 4.17 -0.49 10.17
C LYS A 235 4.98 0.82 10.22
N PHE A 236 5.05 1.57 9.13
CA PHE A 236 5.78 2.83 9.07
C PHE A 236 5.15 3.89 9.98
N ALA A 237 3.82 4.01 9.97
CA ALA A 237 3.09 4.91 10.85
C ALA A 237 3.27 4.55 12.33
N THR A 238 3.34 3.27 12.66
CA THR A 238 3.58 2.79 14.03
C THR A 238 4.98 3.18 14.51
N GLU A 239 6.00 3.11 13.65
CA GLU A 239 7.35 3.58 14.02
C GLU A 239 7.35 5.08 14.29
N ILE A 240 6.72 5.91 13.43
CA ILE A 240 6.61 7.37 13.67
C ILE A 240 5.90 7.64 15.01
N ARG A 241 4.79 6.94 15.31
CA ARG A 241 4.08 7.04 16.59
C ARG A 241 4.97 6.72 17.77
N ASN A 242 5.82 5.69 17.66
CA ASN A 242 6.79 5.35 18.69
C ASN A 242 7.86 6.43 18.87
N LEU A 243 8.41 6.97 17.77
CA LEU A 243 9.40 8.04 17.82
C LEU A 243 8.85 9.35 18.38
N GLN A 244 7.53 9.59 18.26
CA GLN A 244 6.84 10.78 18.76
C GLN A 244 6.49 10.71 20.25
N ARG A 245 6.59 9.54 20.90
CA ARG A 245 6.28 9.39 22.33
C ARG A 245 7.04 10.41 23.17
N THR A 246 6.42 10.91 24.21
CA THR A 246 6.99 11.91 25.13
C THR A 246 8.37 11.54 25.63
N ASP A 247 8.59 10.24 25.93
CA ASP A 247 9.85 9.72 26.49
C ASP A 247 10.99 9.66 25.45
N LEU A 248 10.68 9.69 24.17
CA LEU A 248 11.64 9.60 23.06
C LEU A 248 11.79 10.93 22.32
N ARG A 249 10.70 11.43 21.77
CA ARG A 249 10.60 12.67 20.99
C ARG A 249 11.73 12.83 19.96
N GLU A 250 11.94 11.77 19.18
CA GLU A 250 12.98 11.72 18.14
C GLU A 250 12.49 12.22 16.78
N ALA A 251 11.20 12.02 16.50
CA ALA A 251 10.50 12.57 15.34
C ALA A 251 9.03 12.80 15.68
N GLU A 252 8.36 13.71 14.97
CA GLU A 252 6.91 13.91 15.14
C GLU A 252 6.24 14.36 13.83
N GLU A 253 4.93 14.08 13.69
CA GLU A 253 4.12 14.63 12.61
C GLU A 253 4.19 16.16 12.63
N TYR A 254 4.26 16.76 11.42
CA TYR A 254 4.18 18.22 11.31
C TYR A 254 2.87 18.74 11.88
N PHE A 255 2.99 19.73 12.73
CA PHE A 255 1.87 20.37 13.40
C PHE A 255 1.78 21.84 12.93
N SER A 256 0.71 22.18 12.20
CA SER A 256 0.53 23.54 11.69
C SER A 256 0.12 24.52 12.81
N GLU A 257 0.44 25.81 12.66
CA GLU A 257 0.15 26.86 13.67
C GLU A 257 -1.32 26.93 14.08
N LYS A 258 -2.24 26.65 13.15
CA LYS A 258 -3.69 26.70 13.41
C LYS A 258 -4.28 25.36 13.87
N GLN A 259 -3.49 24.31 13.87
CA GLN A 259 -3.94 22.96 14.25
C GLN A 259 -4.15 22.88 15.76
N LYS A 260 -5.23 22.19 16.17
CA LYS A 260 -5.48 21.87 17.58
C LYS A 260 -5.15 20.40 17.81
N GLY A 261 -4.23 20.12 18.74
CA GLY A 261 -3.78 18.75 19.01
C GLY A 261 -4.61 18.03 20.05
N SER A 262 -5.27 18.81 20.94
CA SER A 262 -6.10 18.29 22.03
C SER A 262 -7.18 19.31 22.37
N SER A 263 -8.35 18.83 22.75
CA SER A 263 -9.43 19.68 23.25
C SER A 263 -9.20 20.18 24.69
N ALA A 264 -8.34 19.48 25.46
CA ALA A 264 -8.08 19.78 26.87
C ALA A 264 -6.69 20.39 27.13
N MET A 265 -5.65 19.92 26.41
CA MET A 265 -4.27 20.32 26.67
C MET A 265 -3.67 21.02 25.43
N PRO A 266 -3.47 22.38 25.43
CA PRO A 266 -3.05 23.13 24.25
C PRO A 266 -1.68 22.72 23.67
N HIS A 267 -0.78 22.20 24.51
CA HIS A 267 0.57 21.78 24.11
C HIS A 267 0.64 20.35 23.55
N LYS A 268 -0.44 19.54 23.67
CA LYS A 268 -0.43 18.14 23.31
C LYS A 268 -0.54 17.96 21.80
N ARG A 269 0.49 17.41 21.20
CA ARG A 269 0.57 17.08 19.75
C ARG A 269 0.47 15.58 19.57
N ASN A 270 -0.70 15.12 19.12
CA ASN A 270 -0.95 13.69 18.91
C ASN A 270 -0.61 13.29 17.49
N PRO A 271 -0.07 12.09 17.24
CA PRO A 271 0.17 11.54 15.89
C PRO A 271 -1.11 11.02 15.24
N ILE A 272 -2.12 11.89 15.11
CA ILE A 272 -3.49 11.52 14.73
C ILE A 272 -3.60 10.99 13.30
N THR A 273 -2.70 11.40 12.41
CA THR A 273 -2.72 10.93 11.03
C THR A 273 -2.12 9.52 10.94
N CYS A 274 -1.03 9.25 11.64
CA CYS A 274 -0.47 7.90 11.76
C CYS A 274 -1.44 6.94 12.48
N GLU A 275 -2.14 7.39 13.51
CA GLU A 275 -3.18 6.59 14.19
C GLU A 275 -4.32 6.24 13.25
N ARG A 276 -4.76 7.19 12.43
CA ARG A 276 -5.80 6.99 11.42
C ARG A 276 -5.37 5.98 10.35
N ILE A 277 -4.13 6.09 9.84
CA ILE A 277 -3.57 5.13 8.89
C ILE A 277 -3.57 3.73 9.50
N SER A 278 -3.12 3.59 10.76
CA SER A 278 -3.13 2.31 11.48
C SER A 278 -4.54 1.73 11.64
N GLY A 279 -5.54 2.58 11.88
CA GLY A 279 -6.93 2.17 11.96
C GLY A 279 -7.51 1.72 10.62
N LEU A 280 -7.28 2.50 9.56
CA LEU A 280 -7.80 2.25 8.22
C LEU A 280 -7.19 0.99 7.58
N ALA A 281 -5.94 0.67 7.86
CA ALA A 281 -5.29 -0.55 7.37
C ALA A 281 -6.04 -1.84 7.80
N ARG A 282 -6.74 -1.81 8.94
CA ARG A 282 -7.56 -2.95 9.41
C ARG A 282 -8.72 -3.24 8.47
N LEU A 283 -9.36 -2.18 7.93
CA LEU A 283 -10.47 -2.33 6.98
C LEU A 283 -10.00 -2.98 5.69
N VAL A 284 -8.86 -2.55 5.15
CA VAL A 284 -8.31 -3.12 3.91
C VAL A 284 -7.98 -4.61 4.09
N ARG A 285 -7.44 -5.01 5.25
CA ARG A 285 -7.19 -6.44 5.55
C ARG A 285 -8.47 -7.24 5.68
N ALA A 286 -9.50 -6.69 6.32
CA ALA A 286 -10.81 -7.35 6.42
C ALA A 286 -11.46 -7.54 5.05
N ASN A 287 -11.38 -6.53 4.18
CA ASN A 287 -11.88 -6.60 2.81
C ASN A 287 -11.12 -7.62 1.95
N ALA A 288 -9.80 -7.76 2.17
CA ALA A 288 -9.01 -8.79 1.49
C ALA A 288 -9.46 -10.21 1.89
N LEU A 289 -9.81 -10.44 3.14
CA LEU A 289 -10.40 -11.72 3.58
C LEU A 289 -11.72 -11.98 2.86
N ALA A 290 -12.62 -10.99 2.82
CA ALA A 290 -13.90 -11.13 2.11
C ALA A 290 -13.71 -11.43 0.62
N SER A 291 -12.65 -10.90 -0.01
CA SER A 291 -12.35 -11.21 -1.42
C SER A 291 -11.88 -12.65 -1.65
N LEU A 292 -11.19 -13.25 -0.68
CA LEU A 292 -10.81 -14.67 -0.73
C LEU A 292 -12.03 -15.59 -0.65
N GLU A 293 -13.04 -15.22 0.15
CA GLU A 293 -14.32 -15.95 0.24
C GLU A 293 -15.11 -15.90 -1.09
N ASN A 294 -14.93 -14.85 -1.90
CA ASN A 294 -15.59 -14.72 -3.21
C ASN A 294 -15.00 -15.65 -4.30
N ILE A 295 -13.89 -16.35 -4.04
CA ILE A 295 -13.32 -17.33 -4.99
C ILE A 295 -14.26 -18.52 -5.13
N THR A 296 -14.89 -18.96 -4.04
CA THR A 296 -15.77 -20.11 -3.99
C THR A 296 -17.18 -19.72 -4.39
N LEU A 297 -17.60 -20.11 -5.58
CA LEU A 297 -18.94 -19.89 -6.12
C LEU A 297 -19.56 -21.21 -6.59
N TRP A 298 -20.89 -21.23 -6.73
CA TRP A 298 -21.59 -22.38 -7.24
C TRP A 298 -21.53 -22.44 -8.76
N HIS A 299 -21.11 -23.58 -9.30
CA HIS A 299 -21.08 -23.87 -10.74
C HIS A 299 -20.37 -22.75 -11.54
N GLU A 300 -20.97 -22.29 -12.62
CA GLU A 300 -20.44 -21.26 -13.49
C GLU A 300 -20.58 -19.85 -12.91
N ARG A 301 -21.46 -19.66 -11.93
CA ARG A 301 -21.63 -18.45 -11.08
C ARG A 301 -22.85 -18.58 -10.17
N ASP A 302 -22.75 -18.11 -8.94
CA ASP A 302 -23.86 -17.52 -8.18
C ASP A 302 -23.59 -16.02 -7.93
N ILE A 303 -24.57 -15.28 -7.35
CA ILE A 303 -24.45 -13.83 -7.22
C ILE A 303 -23.88 -13.36 -5.87
N SER A 304 -23.47 -14.27 -4.99
CA SER A 304 -22.99 -13.94 -3.64
C SER A 304 -21.79 -12.97 -3.63
N HIS A 305 -20.89 -13.10 -4.61
CA HIS A 305 -19.74 -12.21 -4.76
C HIS A 305 -20.12 -10.76 -5.05
N SER A 306 -21.20 -10.53 -5.78
CA SER A 306 -21.53 -9.21 -6.34
C SER A 306 -21.81 -8.15 -5.26
N SER A 307 -22.59 -8.49 -4.24
CA SER A 307 -22.89 -7.58 -3.13
C SER A 307 -21.64 -7.22 -2.33
N VAL A 308 -20.72 -8.16 -2.18
CA VAL A 308 -19.45 -7.96 -1.48
C VAL A 308 -18.52 -7.06 -2.28
N GLU A 309 -18.35 -7.33 -3.59
CA GLU A 309 -17.45 -6.58 -4.48
C GLU A 309 -17.83 -5.11 -4.62
N ARG A 310 -19.12 -4.80 -4.62
CA ARG A 310 -19.65 -3.42 -4.63
C ARG A 310 -19.15 -2.58 -3.43
N VAL A 311 -18.78 -3.23 -2.34
CA VAL A 311 -18.28 -2.58 -1.12
C VAL A 311 -16.77 -2.65 -1.06
N ILE A 312 -16.20 -3.86 -1.14
CA ILE A 312 -14.78 -4.07 -0.80
C ILE A 312 -13.81 -3.48 -1.81
N LEU A 313 -14.14 -3.44 -3.11
CA LEU A 313 -13.27 -2.89 -4.16
C LEU A 313 -13.14 -1.36 -4.06
N PRO A 314 -14.24 -0.58 -4.08
CA PRO A 314 -14.13 0.86 -3.90
C PRO A 314 -13.56 1.23 -2.53
N ASP A 315 -14.01 0.59 -1.45
CA ASP A 315 -13.57 0.93 -0.10
C ASP A 315 -12.08 0.66 0.12
N SER A 316 -11.53 -0.44 -0.42
CA SER A 316 -10.12 -0.75 -0.27
C SER A 316 -9.23 0.18 -1.08
N THR A 317 -9.57 0.43 -2.34
CA THR A 317 -8.77 1.30 -3.22
C THR A 317 -8.79 2.75 -2.77
N ILE A 318 -9.95 3.28 -2.40
CA ILE A 318 -10.11 4.63 -1.83
C ILE A 318 -9.32 4.77 -0.53
N THR A 319 -9.36 3.75 0.33
CA THR A 319 -8.64 3.76 1.61
C THR A 319 -7.13 3.76 1.41
N VAL A 320 -6.61 2.90 0.52
CA VAL A 320 -5.17 2.80 0.25
C VAL A 320 -4.64 4.09 -0.40
N ASP A 321 -5.35 4.62 -1.39
CA ASP A 321 -5.06 5.90 -2.04
C ASP A 321 -4.98 7.05 -1.01
N TYR A 322 -5.97 7.16 -0.12
CA TYR A 322 -5.96 8.14 0.96
C TYR A 322 -4.77 7.97 1.90
N CYS A 323 -4.51 6.74 2.35
CA CYS A 323 -3.43 6.45 3.29
C CYS A 323 -2.05 6.72 2.68
N LEU A 324 -1.81 6.34 1.42
CA LEU A 324 -0.58 6.62 0.68
C LEU A 324 -0.31 8.11 0.58
N ASN A 325 -1.31 8.87 0.16
CA ASN A 325 -1.19 10.31 0.04
C ASN A 325 -0.89 10.97 1.40
N LYS A 326 -1.63 10.58 2.46
CA LYS A 326 -1.40 11.13 3.79
C LYS A 326 -0.05 10.73 4.37
N PHE A 327 0.39 9.50 4.18
CA PHE A 327 1.70 9.06 4.67
C PHE A 327 2.84 9.76 3.93
N THR A 328 2.72 9.93 2.62
CA THR A 328 3.66 10.71 1.80
C THR A 328 3.80 12.14 2.31
N GLU A 329 2.67 12.79 2.65
CA GLU A 329 2.67 14.12 3.25
C GLU A 329 3.36 14.15 4.62
N ILE A 330 3.11 13.15 5.48
CA ILE A 330 3.77 13.01 6.78
C ILE A 330 5.28 12.91 6.61
N VAL A 331 5.78 11.98 5.80
CA VAL A 331 7.22 11.76 5.63
C VAL A 331 7.91 13.00 5.04
N ASN A 332 7.26 13.66 4.09
CA ASN A 332 7.81 14.88 3.48
C ASN A 332 7.99 16.02 4.50
N LYS A 333 7.04 16.17 5.43
CA LYS A 333 7.02 17.25 6.42
C LYS A 333 7.46 16.80 7.82
N LEU A 334 7.98 15.59 7.99
CA LEU A 334 8.33 15.01 9.28
C LEU A 334 9.33 15.91 10.01
N LEU A 335 9.01 16.26 11.24
CA LEU A 335 9.92 16.98 12.14
C LEU A 335 10.86 15.96 12.76
N ILE A 336 12.16 16.20 12.67
CA ILE A 336 13.20 15.29 13.15
C ILE A 336 14.07 16.05 14.15
N TYR A 337 14.39 15.42 15.27
CA TYR A 337 15.12 16.02 16.39
C TYR A 337 16.45 15.26 16.65
N PRO A 338 17.51 15.55 15.88
CA PRO A 338 18.81 14.85 16.02
C PRO A 338 19.40 14.93 17.42
N GLN A 339 19.20 16.08 18.11
CA GLN A 339 19.70 16.25 19.48
C GLN A 339 19.00 15.29 20.46
N ASN A 340 17.68 15.10 20.34
CA ASN A 340 16.95 14.14 21.16
C ASN A 340 17.38 12.69 20.86
N MET A 341 17.63 12.37 19.57
CA MET A 341 18.18 11.07 19.18
C MET A 341 19.53 10.81 19.86
N LYS A 342 20.43 11.81 19.89
CA LYS A 342 21.70 11.72 20.58
C LYS A 342 21.53 11.56 22.09
N ASN A 343 20.69 12.38 22.72
CA ASN A 343 20.40 12.29 24.15
C ASN A 343 19.84 10.91 24.54
N ASN A 344 18.96 10.35 23.72
CA ASN A 344 18.41 9.00 23.95
C ASN A 344 19.49 7.93 23.81
N LEU A 345 20.40 8.07 22.87
CA LEU A 345 21.52 7.16 22.67
C LEU A 345 22.43 7.11 23.89
N GLU A 346 22.62 8.24 24.58
CA GLU A 346 23.45 8.39 25.76
C GLU A 346 22.73 7.95 27.07
N LYS A 347 21.40 7.77 27.07
CA LYS A 347 20.58 7.46 28.25
C LYS A 347 21.10 6.28 29.09
N THR A 348 21.66 5.27 28.45
CA THR A 348 22.18 4.08 29.13
C THR A 348 23.60 4.26 29.69
N GLY A 349 24.22 5.45 29.50
CA GLY A 349 25.57 5.73 29.99
C GLY A 349 26.62 4.79 29.43
N GLY A 350 26.57 4.56 28.13
CA GLY A 350 27.58 3.78 27.39
C GLY A 350 27.35 2.26 27.36
N LEU A 351 26.32 1.71 27.98
CA LEU A 351 26.02 0.26 27.94
C LEU A 351 25.85 -0.30 26.53
N ILE A 352 25.44 0.54 25.57
CA ILE A 352 25.32 0.18 24.16
C ILE A 352 26.65 -0.27 23.53
N PHE A 353 27.79 0.05 24.14
CA PHE A 353 29.13 -0.35 23.69
C PHE A 353 29.61 -1.67 24.30
N SER A 354 28.85 -2.28 25.22
CA SER A 354 29.24 -3.49 25.94
C SER A 354 29.64 -4.66 25.02
N GLN A 355 28.91 -4.85 23.91
CA GLN A 355 29.22 -5.88 22.91
C GLN A 355 30.56 -5.59 22.22
N ARG A 356 30.92 -4.33 21.97
CA ARG A 356 32.15 -3.92 21.33
C ARG A 356 33.36 -4.31 22.20
N ILE A 357 33.26 -4.07 23.51
CA ILE A 357 34.30 -4.47 24.48
C ILE A 357 34.43 -5.98 24.54
N LEU A 358 33.31 -6.70 24.62
CA LEU A 358 33.30 -8.17 24.59
C LEU A 358 34.02 -8.73 23.36
N ILE A 359 33.69 -8.22 22.16
CA ILE A 359 34.32 -8.66 20.91
C ILE A 359 35.84 -8.34 20.92
N SER A 360 36.22 -7.17 21.44
CA SER A 360 37.64 -6.79 21.53
C SER A 360 38.42 -7.74 22.44
N LEU A 361 37.86 -8.15 23.57
CA LEU A 361 38.46 -9.15 24.48
C LEU A 361 38.60 -10.53 23.80
N VAL A 362 37.53 -10.97 23.11
CA VAL A 362 37.55 -12.25 22.36
C VAL A 362 38.66 -12.22 21.27
N SER A 363 38.82 -11.07 20.60
CA SER A 363 39.89 -10.89 19.58
C SER A 363 41.32 -10.97 20.17
N LYS A 364 41.46 -10.79 21.49
CA LYS A 364 42.72 -10.98 22.24
C LYS A 364 42.89 -12.41 22.77
N GLY A 365 42.03 -13.34 22.40
CA GLY A 365 42.10 -14.75 22.78
C GLY A 365 41.38 -15.13 24.06
N ILE A 366 40.62 -14.21 24.67
CA ILE A 366 39.79 -14.50 25.85
C ILE A 366 38.56 -15.33 25.44
N SER A 367 38.21 -16.32 26.26
CA SER A 367 37.00 -17.08 26.05
C SER A 367 35.77 -16.15 26.00
N ARG A 368 34.81 -16.44 25.12
CA ARG A 368 33.61 -15.64 25.05
C ARG A 368 32.85 -15.59 26.38
N ASN A 369 32.92 -16.65 27.17
CA ASN A 369 32.27 -16.72 28.48
C ASN A 369 32.95 -15.80 29.51
N ASP A 370 34.26 -15.79 29.61
CA ASP A 370 35.01 -14.93 30.51
C ASP A 370 34.83 -13.46 30.11
N ALA A 371 34.98 -13.15 28.84
CA ALA A 371 34.75 -11.80 28.30
C ALA A 371 33.32 -11.33 28.65
N TYR A 372 32.32 -12.20 28.50
CA TYR A 372 30.92 -11.88 28.86
C TYR A 372 30.78 -11.55 30.35
N LEU A 373 31.33 -12.39 31.24
CA LEU A 373 31.26 -12.20 32.69
C LEU A 373 31.94 -10.89 33.11
N TRP A 374 33.13 -10.57 32.56
CA TRP A 374 33.83 -9.34 32.90
C TRP A 374 33.07 -8.08 32.43
N VAL A 375 32.55 -8.10 31.24
CA VAL A 375 31.75 -6.98 30.72
C VAL A 375 30.43 -6.85 31.49
N GLN A 376 29.77 -8.00 31.77
CA GLN A 376 28.47 -8.02 32.50
C GLN A 376 28.61 -7.45 33.91
N ARG A 377 29.62 -7.82 34.71
CA ARG A 377 29.79 -7.30 36.07
C ARG A 377 29.91 -5.78 36.09
N ASN A 378 30.60 -5.19 35.10
CA ASN A 378 30.72 -3.73 34.99
C ASN A 378 29.46 -3.08 34.45
N ALA A 379 28.74 -3.71 33.53
CA ALA A 379 27.46 -3.26 33.04
C ALA A 379 26.40 -3.26 34.16
N MET A 380 26.39 -4.27 35.02
CA MET A 380 25.46 -4.34 36.16
C MET A 380 25.72 -3.27 37.22
N LYS A 381 26.98 -2.86 37.46
CA LYS A 381 27.28 -1.69 38.33
C LYS A 381 26.64 -0.41 37.76
N ARG A 382 26.70 -0.19 36.45
CA ARG A 382 25.99 0.91 35.79
C ARG A 382 24.48 0.78 35.94
N TRP A 383 23.95 -0.41 35.66
CA TRP A 383 22.50 -0.63 35.65
C TRP A 383 21.85 -0.50 37.01
N LEU A 384 22.50 -1.04 38.05
CA LEU A 384 21.94 -1.08 39.42
C LEU A 384 22.32 0.17 40.23
N ASN A 385 23.57 0.65 40.12
CA ASN A 385 24.13 1.68 40.97
C ASN A 385 24.32 3.02 40.29
N ASN A 386 24.02 3.11 38.99
CA ASN A 386 24.24 4.29 38.17
C ASN A 386 25.72 4.75 38.06
N GLU A 387 26.68 3.82 38.27
CA GLU A 387 28.10 4.08 38.11
C GLU A 387 28.45 4.32 36.63
N ASP A 388 29.56 5.03 36.34
CA ASP A 388 30.00 5.23 34.95
C ASP A 388 30.54 3.92 34.37
N PHE A 389 29.94 3.43 33.28
CA PHE A 389 30.32 2.17 32.67
C PHE A 389 31.70 2.22 32.05
N LYS A 390 32.05 3.33 31.39
CA LYS A 390 33.40 3.48 30.80
C LYS A 390 34.51 3.51 31.83
N GLU A 391 34.30 4.24 32.94
CA GLU A 391 35.22 4.26 34.05
C GLU A 391 35.35 2.87 34.71
N ASN A 392 34.24 2.15 34.88
CA ASN A 392 34.30 0.79 35.43
C ASN A 392 35.11 -0.16 34.56
N ILE A 393 34.97 -0.07 33.22
CA ILE A 393 35.81 -0.85 32.29
C ILE A 393 37.29 -0.47 32.42
N HIS A 394 37.62 0.82 32.53
CA HIS A 394 39.01 1.27 32.73
C HIS A 394 39.59 0.84 34.09
N LYS A 395 38.77 0.62 35.11
CA LYS A 395 39.23 0.18 36.44
C LYS A 395 39.28 -1.34 36.58
N ASP A 396 38.76 -2.12 35.66
CA ASP A 396 38.65 -3.56 35.74
C ASP A 396 39.98 -4.23 35.43
N GLU A 397 40.57 -4.88 36.46
CA GLU A 397 41.89 -5.49 36.41
C GLU A 397 42.02 -6.59 35.34
N ASP A 398 40.96 -7.40 35.13
CA ASP A 398 40.97 -8.48 34.16
C ASP A 398 40.90 -7.92 32.73
N ILE A 399 40.12 -6.91 32.48
CA ILE A 399 40.00 -6.24 31.18
C ILE A 399 41.30 -5.52 30.82
N LYS A 400 41.90 -4.81 31.78
CA LYS A 400 43.18 -4.07 31.60
C LYS A 400 44.37 -4.94 31.25
N LYS A 401 44.39 -6.22 31.62
CA LYS A 401 45.44 -7.16 31.22
C LYS A 401 45.49 -7.36 29.69
N TYR A 402 44.39 -7.15 28.99
CA TYR A 402 44.26 -7.48 27.56
C TYR A 402 43.98 -6.29 26.67
N LEU A 403 43.34 -5.24 27.19
CA LEU A 403 43.01 -4.02 26.46
C LEU A 403 43.71 -2.80 27.07
N SER A 404 44.45 -2.06 26.26
CA SER A 404 45.03 -0.77 26.64
C SER A 404 43.90 0.29 26.77
N ASP A 405 44.24 1.39 27.47
CA ASP A 405 43.29 2.54 27.60
C ASP A 405 42.85 3.09 26.23
N LYS A 406 43.71 3.07 25.24
CA LYS A 406 43.39 3.46 23.86
C LYS A 406 42.35 2.50 23.25
N GLU A 407 42.58 1.19 23.32
CA GLU A 407 41.65 0.19 22.77
C GLU A 407 40.30 0.22 23.49
N ILE A 408 40.28 0.48 24.79
CA ILE A 408 39.05 0.68 25.54
C ILE A 408 38.32 1.95 25.02
N ASN A 409 39.02 3.08 24.87
CA ASN A 409 38.42 4.31 24.33
C ASN A 409 37.86 4.12 22.91
N ASP A 410 38.60 3.40 22.06
CA ASP A 410 38.13 3.09 20.67
C ASP A 410 36.85 2.24 20.65
N CYS A 411 36.54 1.51 21.74
CA CYS A 411 35.28 0.78 21.85
C CYS A 411 34.05 1.69 22.04
N PHE A 412 34.26 2.90 22.56
CA PHE A 412 33.18 3.87 22.80
C PHE A 412 33.00 4.87 21.66
N ASP A 413 33.51 4.55 20.48
CA ASP A 413 33.38 5.38 19.29
C ASP A 413 32.13 5.00 18.47
N TYR A 414 31.25 5.98 18.19
CA TYR A 414 30.07 5.81 17.34
C TYR A 414 30.41 5.55 15.88
N GLU A 415 31.54 6.11 15.37
CA GLU A 415 31.94 5.96 13.96
C GLU A 415 32.14 4.48 13.58
N TYR A 416 32.52 3.65 14.55
CA TYR A 416 32.61 2.20 14.32
C TYR A 416 31.30 1.60 13.80
N TYR A 417 30.15 2.06 14.29
CA TYR A 417 28.83 1.56 13.88
C TYR A 417 28.38 2.13 12.52
N LEU A 418 28.96 3.26 12.11
CA LEU A 418 28.64 3.92 10.85
C LEU A 418 29.49 3.44 9.66
N ARG A 419 30.57 2.71 9.89
CA ARG A 419 31.58 2.30 8.87
C ARG A 419 31.00 1.57 7.65
N ASN A 420 29.83 0.94 7.77
CA ASN A 420 29.18 0.20 6.68
C ASN A 420 27.97 0.92 6.09
N VAL A 421 27.62 2.11 6.58
CA VAL A 421 26.44 2.87 6.10
C VAL A 421 26.56 3.15 4.61
N ASP A 422 27.71 3.60 4.13
CA ASP A 422 27.96 3.85 2.70
C ASP A 422 27.83 2.60 1.85
N LEU A 423 28.35 1.47 2.33
CA LEU A 423 28.22 0.20 1.63
C LEU A 423 26.76 -0.24 1.49
N ILE A 424 25.95 -0.04 2.54
CA ILE A 424 24.54 -0.36 2.53
C ILE A 424 23.80 0.57 1.58
N MET A 425 24.02 1.89 1.69
CA MET A 425 23.36 2.91 0.88
C MET A 425 23.69 2.78 -0.61
N LYS A 426 24.93 2.42 -0.94
CA LYS A 426 25.38 2.17 -2.31
C LYS A 426 24.56 1.08 -3.04
N ARG A 427 23.99 0.12 -2.32
CA ARG A 427 23.11 -0.91 -2.90
C ARG A 427 21.82 -0.32 -3.50
N PHE A 428 21.48 0.89 -3.11
CA PHE A 428 20.29 1.64 -3.55
C PHE A 428 20.63 2.85 -4.42
N GLY A 429 21.89 2.94 -4.88
CA GLY A 429 22.34 4.03 -5.73
C GLY A 429 22.56 5.37 -4.99
N ILE A 430 22.84 5.32 -3.67
CA ILE A 430 23.07 6.49 -2.82
C ILE A 430 24.52 6.53 -2.34
#